data_1c7e250368ec7cfc5164bf2766683ef0
#
_entry.id   1c7e250368ec7cfc5164bf2766683ef0
#
_cell.length_a   1.000
_cell.length_b   1.000
_cell.length_c   1.000
_cell.angle_alpha   90.00
_cell.angle_beta   90.00
_cell.angle_gamma   90.00
#
_symmetry.space_group_name_H-M   'P 1'
#
loop_
_entity.id
_entity.type
_entity.pdbx_description
1 polymer ?
#
loop_
_entity_poly.entity_id
_entity_poly.type
_entity_poly.pdbx_seq_one_letter_code
_entity_poly.pdbx_strand_id
1 'polypeptide(L)'
;DFNAEPDSDEMRFLTSLCDLEGRRTYFQDAWRVAGDGSPGWTQQWRTHPIAATLNVPRKRIDYVLVGDPFHRVDSAGRVLSAELAFHESLTGTMASDHIGLVVEIVWPQRPV
;
A
#
# COMPACT_ATOMS: atom_id res chain seq x y z
N ASP A 1 -1.16 2.06 -7.95
CA ASP A 1 -0.45 3.34 -7.94
C ASP A 1 -1.45 4.48 -7.79
N PHE A 2 -1.39 5.19 -6.66
CA PHE A 2 -2.22 6.38 -6.39
C PHE A 2 -1.48 7.68 -6.67
N ASN A 3 -0.20 7.59 -6.95
CA ASN A 3 0.68 8.73 -7.13
C ASN A 3 0.57 9.78 -5.99
N ALA A 4 0.30 9.32 -4.80
CA ALA A 4 0.05 10.13 -3.61
C ALA A 4 0.69 9.48 -2.38
N GLU A 5 1.38 10.27 -1.58
CA GLU A 5 2.00 9.81 -0.33
C GLU A 5 0.97 9.69 0.80
N PRO A 6 1.28 8.96 1.89
CA PRO A 6 0.32 8.72 2.99
C PRO A 6 -0.25 9.97 3.64
N ASP A 7 0.52 11.05 3.68
CA ASP A 7 0.09 12.33 4.27
C ASP A 7 -0.58 13.28 3.27
N SER A 8 -0.75 12.84 2.01
CA SER A 8 -1.49 13.62 1.01
C SER A 8 -2.97 13.71 1.38
N ASP A 9 -3.64 14.73 0.87
CA ASP A 9 -5.07 14.94 1.14
C ASP A 9 -5.91 13.76 0.64
N GLU A 10 -5.56 13.20 -0.51
CA GLU A 10 -6.24 12.05 -1.10
C GLU A 10 -6.17 10.82 -0.19
N MET A 11 -4.99 10.51 0.32
CA MET A 11 -4.80 9.35 1.18
C MET A 11 -5.38 9.58 2.58
N ARG A 12 -5.28 10.78 3.10
CA ARG A 12 -5.91 11.14 4.37
C ARG A 12 -7.43 11.01 4.31
N PHE A 13 -8.04 11.41 3.19
CA PHE A 13 -9.46 11.21 2.98
C PHE A 13 -9.82 9.71 2.90
N LEU A 14 -9.11 8.94 2.09
CA LEU A 14 -9.37 7.51 1.91
C LEU A 14 -9.22 6.72 3.22
N THR A 15 -8.31 7.12 4.09
CA THR A 15 -8.04 6.45 5.37
C THR A 15 -8.77 7.08 6.56
N SER A 16 -9.71 7.97 6.31
CA SER A 16 -10.55 8.64 7.33
C SER A 16 -9.79 9.58 8.28
N LEU A 17 -8.68 10.14 7.84
CA LEU A 17 -7.93 11.13 8.64
C LEU A 17 -8.41 12.56 8.42
N CYS A 18 -9.19 12.80 7.37
CA CYS A 18 -9.88 14.07 7.12
C CYS A 18 -11.19 13.81 6.39
N ASP A 19 -12.08 14.76 6.43
CA ASP A 19 -13.31 14.77 5.65
C ASP A 19 -13.18 15.69 4.43
N LEU A 20 -14.05 15.47 3.45
CA LEU A 20 -14.19 16.32 2.28
C LEU A 20 -15.66 16.74 2.17
N GLU A 21 -15.93 18.03 2.33
CA GLU A 21 -17.29 18.58 2.27
C GLU A 21 -18.28 17.85 3.19
N GLY A 22 -17.85 17.51 4.40
CA GLY A 22 -18.65 16.77 5.38
C GLY A 22 -18.82 15.28 5.07
N ARG A 23 -18.12 14.76 4.06
CA ARG A 23 -18.14 13.34 3.71
C ARG A 23 -16.90 12.66 4.24
N ARG A 24 -17.07 11.40 4.65
CA ARG A 24 -16.00 10.53 5.10
C ARG A 24 -16.05 9.21 4.37
N THR A 25 -14.86 8.60 4.22
CA THR A 25 -14.73 7.22 3.82
C THR A 25 -13.67 6.56 4.68
N TYR A 26 -13.68 5.23 4.73
CA TYR A 26 -12.70 4.50 5.50
C TYR A 26 -12.23 3.26 4.74
N PHE A 27 -10.94 3.27 4.44
CA PHE A 27 -10.22 2.08 3.98
C PHE A 27 -9.03 1.84 4.90
N GLN A 28 -8.72 0.58 5.15
CA GLN A 28 -7.46 0.22 5.77
C GLN A 28 -6.34 0.29 4.74
N ASP A 29 -5.30 1.02 5.08
CA ASP A 29 -4.02 0.96 4.38
C ASP A 29 -3.28 -0.29 4.90
N ALA A 30 -3.14 -1.30 4.06
CA ALA A 30 -2.58 -2.59 4.48
C ALA A 30 -1.14 -2.49 5.01
N TRP A 31 -0.31 -1.64 4.42
CA TRP A 31 1.05 -1.43 4.92
C TRP A 31 1.06 -0.82 6.31
N ARG A 32 0.21 0.17 6.54
CA ARG A 32 0.08 0.80 7.87
C ARG A 32 -0.37 -0.19 8.93
N VAL A 33 -1.27 -1.11 8.57
CA VAL A 33 -1.84 -2.09 9.50
C VAL A 33 -0.88 -3.23 9.80
N ALA A 34 -0.20 -3.77 8.80
CA ALA A 34 0.53 -5.03 8.89
C ALA A 34 1.93 -5.03 8.28
N GLY A 35 2.44 -3.89 7.85
CA GLY A 35 3.83 -3.74 7.42
C GLY A 35 4.81 -3.87 8.58
N ASP A 36 6.09 -3.79 8.27
CA ASP A 36 7.18 -4.00 9.23
C ASP A 36 7.52 -2.74 10.08
N GLY A 37 6.75 -1.68 9.93
CA GLY A 37 7.00 -0.40 10.62
C GLY A 37 7.96 0.54 9.90
N SER A 38 8.60 0.10 8.82
CA SER A 38 9.40 0.97 7.97
C SER A 38 8.52 1.87 7.10
N PRO A 39 9.06 2.91 6.45
CA PRO A 39 8.29 3.76 5.55
C PRO A 39 7.60 3.03 4.39
N GLY A 40 8.08 1.87 3.97
CA GLY A 40 7.47 1.06 2.92
C GLY A 40 7.54 1.70 1.54
N TRP A 41 8.63 2.38 1.23
CA TRP A 41 8.77 3.08 -0.03
C TRP A 41 8.63 2.15 -1.24
N THR A 42 7.64 2.40 -2.06
CA THR A 42 7.39 1.68 -3.31
C THR A 42 8.03 2.34 -4.51
N GLN A 43 8.35 3.61 -4.42
CA GLN A 43 9.14 4.35 -5.39
C GLN A 43 10.52 4.62 -4.79
N GLN A 44 11.47 3.75 -5.10
CA GLN A 44 12.84 3.82 -4.61
C GLN A 44 13.79 3.88 -5.81
N TRP A 45 14.15 5.07 -6.18
CA TRP A 45 14.97 5.33 -7.36
C TRP A 45 16.35 4.64 -7.36
N ARG A 46 16.83 4.23 -6.20
CA ARG A 46 18.12 3.53 -6.09
C ARG A 46 18.14 2.12 -6.65
N THR A 47 16.95 1.50 -6.80
CA THR A 47 16.83 0.14 -7.31
C THR A 47 16.64 0.09 -8.83
N HIS A 48 16.38 1.23 -9.44
CA HIS A 48 16.20 1.32 -10.88
C HIS A 48 17.39 2.07 -11.52
N PRO A 49 18.12 1.46 -12.49
CA PRO A 49 19.36 2.05 -13.03
C PRO A 49 19.21 3.47 -13.57
N ILE A 50 18.11 3.75 -14.26
CA ILE A 50 17.84 5.10 -14.82
C ILE A 50 17.41 6.03 -13.71
N ALA A 51 16.53 5.59 -12.83
CA ALA A 51 15.99 6.39 -11.75
C ALA A 51 17.04 6.73 -10.69
N ALA A 52 18.08 5.90 -10.53
CA ALA A 52 19.17 6.17 -9.61
C ALA A 52 19.95 7.46 -9.95
N THR A 53 19.86 7.92 -11.20
CA THR A 53 20.46 9.18 -11.65
C THR A 53 19.61 10.41 -11.33
N LEU A 54 18.34 10.20 -10.98
CA LEU A 54 17.40 11.25 -10.64
C LEU A 54 17.43 11.50 -9.13
N ASN A 55 17.60 12.74 -8.75
CA ASN A 55 17.60 13.13 -7.34
C ASN A 55 16.16 13.33 -6.83
N VAL A 56 15.35 12.26 -6.90
CA VAL A 56 13.96 12.28 -6.48
C VAL A 56 13.81 11.62 -5.12
N PRO A 57 13.03 12.18 -4.20
CA PRO A 57 12.76 11.56 -2.90
C PRO A 57 12.11 10.19 -3.05
N ARG A 58 12.42 9.28 -2.13
CA ARG A 58 11.70 8.02 -2.02
C ARG A 58 10.28 8.29 -1.55
N LYS A 59 9.33 7.52 -2.08
CA LYS A 59 7.91 7.71 -1.77
C LYS A 59 7.20 6.38 -1.61
N ARG A 60 6.21 6.36 -0.75
CA ARG A 60 5.22 5.29 -0.72
C ARG A 60 3.96 5.80 -1.42
N ILE A 61 3.70 5.31 -2.62
CA ILE A 61 2.60 5.76 -3.48
C ILE A 61 1.75 4.62 -4.03
N ASP A 62 2.11 3.38 -3.73
CA ASP A 62 1.36 2.20 -4.12
C ASP A 62 0.73 1.58 -2.86
N TYR A 63 -0.53 1.23 -2.94
CA TYR A 63 -1.32 0.79 -1.79
C TYR A 63 -2.19 -0.41 -2.14
N VAL A 64 -2.43 -1.23 -1.15
CA VAL A 64 -3.59 -2.10 -1.09
C VAL A 64 -4.49 -1.54 0.01
N LEU A 65 -5.64 -1.05 -0.40
CA LEU A 65 -6.65 -0.51 0.49
C LEU A 65 -7.76 -1.55 0.66
N VAL A 66 -8.09 -1.87 1.89
CA VAL A 66 -9.10 -2.87 2.22
C VAL A 66 -10.30 -2.17 2.86
N GLY A 67 -11.48 -2.46 2.38
CA GLY A 67 -12.72 -1.91 2.94
C GLY A 67 -12.90 -2.28 4.40
N ASP A 68 -13.76 -1.51 5.08
CA ASP A 68 -14.00 -1.59 6.52
C ASP A 68 -14.26 -3.02 7.02
N PRO A 69 -13.39 -3.59 7.87
CA PRO A 69 -13.60 -4.92 8.44
C PRO A 69 -14.31 -4.91 9.80
N PHE A 70 -14.55 -3.73 10.37
CA PHE A 70 -14.94 -3.60 11.79
C PHE A 70 -16.31 -4.18 12.12
N HIS A 71 -17.15 -4.31 11.12
CA HIS A 71 -18.50 -4.82 11.30
C HIS A 71 -18.68 -6.27 10.83
N ARG A 72 -17.59 -6.95 10.49
CA ARG A 72 -17.65 -8.32 10.00
C ARG A 72 -17.26 -9.33 11.07
N VAL A 73 -18.23 -10.12 11.47
CA VAL A 73 -18.02 -11.19 12.48
C VAL A 73 -17.14 -12.34 11.98
N ASP A 74 -17.02 -12.48 10.66
CA ASP A 74 -16.18 -13.50 10.01
C ASP A 74 -14.73 -13.05 9.79
N SER A 75 -14.38 -11.87 10.27
CA SER A 75 -13.08 -11.23 10.09
C SER A 75 -12.68 -10.98 8.62
N ALA A 76 -13.62 -11.07 7.69
CA ALA A 76 -13.34 -10.82 6.28
C ALA A 76 -12.72 -9.43 6.06
N GLY A 77 -11.66 -9.37 5.27
CA GLY A 77 -10.94 -8.14 5.02
C GLY A 77 -9.90 -7.78 6.08
N ARG A 78 -9.72 -8.59 7.14
CA ARG A 78 -8.64 -8.37 8.08
C ARG A 78 -7.30 -8.58 7.39
N VAL A 79 -6.41 -7.57 7.48
CA VAL A 79 -5.07 -7.65 6.91
C VAL A 79 -4.18 -8.46 7.85
N LEU A 80 -3.58 -9.51 7.33
CA LEU A 80 -2.70 -10.41 8.09
C LEU A 80 -1.23 -10.05 7.92
N SER A 81 -0.83 -9.68 6.70
CA SER A 81 0.55 -9.29 6.39
C SER A 81 0.59 -8.33 5.22
N ALA A 82 1.65 -7.54 5.18
CA ALA A 82 1.98 -6.67 4.06
C ALA A 82 3.50 -6.65 3.91
N GLU A 83 3.99 -6.95 2.71
CA GLU A 83 5.41 -7.05 2.41
C GLU A 83 5.72 -6.37 1.08
N LEU A 84 6.89 -5.74 1.00
CA LEU A 84 7.45 -5.28 -0.25
C LEU A 84 7.98 -6.47 -1.05
N ALA A 85 7.79 -6.45 -2.37
CA ALA A 85 8.16 -7.54 -3.26
C ALA A 85 8.68 -7.00 -4.59
N PHE A 86 9.31 -7.89 -5.37
CA PHE A 86 9.82 -7.56 -6.72
C PHE A 86 10.85 -6.42 -6.74
N HIS A 87 11.62 -6.28 -5.66
CA HIS A 87 12.66 -5.28 -5.52
C HIS A 87 14.06 -5.80 -5.90
N GLU A 88 14.14 -7.07 -6.31
CA GLU A 88 15.36 -7.70 -6.79
C GLU A 88 15.13 -8.26 -8.19
N SER A 89 16.19 -8.24 -9.01
CA SER A 89 16.16 -8.81 -10.32
C SER A 89 17.13 -9.97 -10.42
N LEU A 90 16.66 -11.13 -10.88
CA LEU A 90 17.50 -12.29 -11.16
C LEU A 90 18.25 -12.17 -12.50
N THR A 91 17.80 -11.31 -13.39
CA THR A 91 18.31 -11.16 -14.76
C THR A 91 18.90 -9.79 -15.06
N GLY A 92 18.92 -8.88 -14.09
CA GLY A 92 19.31 -7.48 -14.28
C GLY A 92 18.17 -6.58 -14.80
N THR A 93 16.98 -7.16 -15.08
CA THR A 93 15.81 -6.41 -15.52
C THR A 93 14.79 -6.36 -14.40
N MET A 94 14.42 -5.17 -13.97
CA MET A 94 13.37 -4.97 -12.98
C MET A 94 12.00 -5.16 -13.63
N ALA A 95 11.07 -5.76 -12.89
CA ALA A 95 9.69 -5.92 -13.36
C ALA A 95 8.95 -4.59 -13.50
N SER A 96 9.32 -3.60 -12.71
CA SER A 96 8.74 -2.26 -12.69
C SER A 96 9.77 -1.27 -12.13
N ASP A 97 9.56 0.01 -12.39
CA ASP A 97 10.25 1.10 -11.68
C ASP A 97 9.69 1.34 -10.27
N HIS A 98 8.57 0.68 -9.94
CA HIS A 98 8.06 0.59 -8.59
C HIS A 98 8.39 -0.76 -7.94
N ILE A 99 8.46 -0.76 -6.62
CA ILE A 99 8.51 -1.98 -5.82
C ILE A 99 7.08 -2.47 -5.61
N GLY A 100 6.87 -3.77 -5.72
CA GLY A 100 5.56 -4.39 -5.51
C GLY A 100 5.18 -4.44 -4.03
N LEU A 101 3.88 -4.55 -3.79
CA LEU A 101 3.30 -4.75 -2.47
C LEU A 101 2.46 -6.03 -2.50
N VAL A 102 2.77 -6.96 -1.61
CA VAL A 102 2.02 -8.21 -1.42
C VAL A 102 1.31 -8.16 -0.09
N VAL A 103 0.02 -8.39 -0.11
CA VAL A 103 -0.83 -8.32 1.08
C VAL A 103 -1.63 -9.60 1.21
N GLU A 104 -1.66 -10.14 2.42
CA GLU A 104 -2.51 -11.27 2.78
C GLU A 104 -3.69 -10.77 3.61
N ILE A 105 -4.90 -11.13 3.18
CA ILE A 105 -6.14 -10.76 3.87
C ILE A 105 -6.97 -11.99 4.16
N VAL A 106 -7.79 -11.92 5.21
CA VAL A 106 -8.78 -12.95 5.51
C VAL A 106 -9.89 -12.86 4.47
N TRP A 107 -10.13 -13.97 3.78
CA TRP A 107 -11.26 -14.11 2.87
C TRP A 107 -12.25 -15.11 3.41
N PRO A 108 -13.52 -14.74 3.58
CA PRO A 108 -14.51 -15.65 4.14
C PRO A 108 -14.77 -16.78 3.15
N GLN A 109 -14.80 -18.00 3.65
CA GLN A 109 -15.35 -19.10 2.87
C GLN A 109 -16.85 -18.92 2.81
N ARG A 110 -17.41 -18.92 1.62
CA ARG A 110 -18.87 -18.95 1.49
C ARG A 110 -19.37 -20.29 2.04
N PRO A 111 -20.39 -20.28 2.90
CA PRO A 111 -21.02 -21.54 3.28
C PRO A 111 -21.54 -22.23 2.01
N VAL A 112 -21.24 -23.50 1.93
CA VAL A 112 -21.69 -24.37 0.85
C VAL A 112 -23.20 -24.60 0.98
#